data_8be77603ca2b1305fd375476bb396867
#
_entry.id   8be77603ca2b1305fd375476bb396867
#
_cell.length_a   1.000
_cell.length_b   1.000
_cell.length_c   1.000
_cell.angle_alpha   90.00
_cell.angle_beta   90.00
_cell.angle_gamma   90.00
#
_symmetry.space_group_name_H-M   'P 1'
#
loop_
_entity.id
_entity.type
_entity.pdbx_description
1 polymer ?
#
loop_
_entity_poly.entity_id
_entity_poly.type
_entity_poly.pdbx_seq_one_letter_code
_entity_poly.pdbx_strand_id
1 'polypeptide(L)'
;MRAVIDIGTNSVRFLRQVGTKLKEDVYYTRLGEDTHLDGQIKPKAYERTLSVIKTALAELESEAILITATSALREAKNREAILARFYEDLG
;
A
#
# COMPACT_ATOMS: atom_id res chain seq x y z
N MET A 1 13.39 -14.10 -5.07
CA MET A 1 12.16 -13.53 -5.63
C MET A 1 12.10 -12.04 -5.32
N ARG A 2 11.66 -11.24 -6.26
CA ARG A 2 11.48 -9.81 -6.06
C ARG A 2 10.01 -9.46 -6.14
N ALA A 3 9.58 -8.54 -5.31
CA ALA A 3 8.20 -8.09 -5.29
C ALA A 3 8.12 -6.57 -5.11
N VAL A 4 7.10 -5.99 -5.69
CA VAL A 4 6.80 -4.56 -5.55
C VAL A 4 5.36 -4.43 -5.07
N ILE A 5 5.17 -3.64 -4.03
CA ILE A 5 3.85 -3.24 -3.57
C ILE A 5 3.71 -1.75 -3.86
N ASP A 6 2.78 -1.40 -4.73
CA ASP A 6 2.53 -0.01 -5.09
C ASP A 6 1.22 0.45 -4.48
N ILE A 7 1.31 1.41 -3.56
CA ILE A 7 0.16 1.94 -2.84
C ILE A 7 -0.34 3.17 -3.59
N GLY A 8 -1.44 2.99 -4.31
CA GLY A 8 -2.07 4.08 -5.06
C GLY A 8 -3.26 4.67 -4.34
N THR A 9 -3.88 5.67 -4.97
CA THR A 9 -5.07 6.34 -4.45
C THR A 9 -6.27 5.41 -4.30
N ASN A 10 -6.52 4.59 -5.32
CA ASN A 10 -7.68 3.72 -5.38
C ASN A 10 -7.36 2.26 -5.13
N SER A 11 -6.13 1.85 -5.38
CA SER A 11 -5.75 0.44 -5.34
C SER A 11 -4.33 0.24 -4.84
N VAL A 12 -4.09 -0.95 -4.34
CA VAL A 12 -2.74 -1.46 -4.08
C VAL A 12 -2.45 -2.49 -5.16
N ARG A 13 -1.34 -2.32 -5.85
CA ARG A 13 -0.84 -3.28 -6.84
C ARG A 13 0.27 -4.10 -6.24
N PHE A 14 0.18 -5.37 -6.44
CA PHE A 14 1.13 -6.32 -5.93
C PHE A 14 1.75 -7.07 -7.10
N LEU A 15 3.01 -6.74 -7.41
CA LEU A 15 3.75 -7.35 -8.49
C LEU A 15 4.80 -8.29 -7.93
N ARG A 16 4.82 -9.52 -8.42
CA ARG A 16 5.82 -10.50 -8.02
C ARG A 16 6.30 -11.32 -9.21
N GLN A 17 7.53 -11.77 -9.12
CA GLN A 17 8.11 -12.65 -10.11
C GLN A 17 7.88 -14.10 -9.68
N VAL A 18 7.26 -14.88 -10.57
CA VAL A 18 7.05 -16.32 -10.36
C VAL A 18 7.72 -17.05 -11.52
N GLY A 19 8.90 -17.60 -11.25
CA GLY A 19 9.75 -18.16 -12.30
C GLY A 19 10.19 -17.07 -13.26
N THR A 20 9.86 -17.18 -14.55
CA THR A 20 10.15 -16.18 -15.57
C THR A 20 8.97 -15.24 -15.84
N LYS A 21 7.86 -15.39 -15.12
CA LYS A 21 6.65 -14.62 -15.34
C LYS A 21 6.45 -13.59 -14.24
N LEU A 22 5.79 -12.47 -14.60
CA LEU A 22 5.33 -11.48 -13.64
C LEU A 22 3.86 -11.73 -13.35
N LYS A 23 3.52 -11.79 -12.08
CA LYS A 23 2.14 -11.90 -11.63
C LYS A 23 1.74 -10.59 -10.96
N GLU A 24 0.58 -10.04 -11.34
CA GLU A 24 0.02 -8.83 -10.77
C GLU A 24 -1.33 -9.12 -10.12
N ASP A 25 -1.47 -8.71 -8.87
CA ASP A 25 -2.74 -8.68 -8.16
C ASP A 25 -3.08 -7.23 -7.83
N VAL A 26 -4.35 -6.86 -7.99
CA VAL A 26 -4.83 -5.51 -7.72
C VAL A 26 -5.94 -5.58 -6.67
N TYR A 27 -5.80 -4.78 -5.62
CA TYR A 27 -6.78 -4.69 -4.54
C TYR A 27 -7.26 -3.26 -4.42
N TYR A 28 -8.57 -3.04 -4.47
CA TYR A 28 -9.15 -1.70 -4.41
C TYR A 28 -9.37 -1.28 -2.95
N THR A 29 -8.37 -0.65 -2.38
CA THR A 29 -8.35 -0.26 -0.97
C THR A 29 -8.86 1.16 -0.74
N ARG A 30 -8.91 1.96 -1.77
CA ARG A 30 -9.41 3.34 -1.75
C ARG A 30 -8.79 4.17 -0.63
N LEU A 31 -7.45 4.18 -0.57
CA LEU A 31 -6.71 4.96 0.44
C LEU A 31 -7.07 6.45 0.37
N GLY A 32 -7.38 6.95 -0.82
CA GLY A 32 -7.76 8.33 -1.04
C GLY A 32 -9.23 8.65 -0.76
N GLU A 33 -10.02 7.70 -0.20
CA GLU A 33 -11.43 7.93 0.09
C GLU A 33 -11.62 9.15 0.99
N ASP A 34 -12.50 10.06 0.55
CA ASP A 34 -12.86 11.29 1.27
C ASP A 34 -11.70 12.28 1.53
N THR A 35 -10.54 12.09 0.91
CA THR A 35 -9.44 13.06 1.04
C THR A 35 -9.79 14.43 0.46
N HIS A 36 -10.74 14.48 -0.47
CA HIS A 36 -11.21 15.73 -1.05
C HIS A 36 -11.92 16.64 -0.03
N LEU A 37 -12.38 16.09 1.09
CA LEU A 37 -13.08 16.84 2.12
C LEU A 37 -12.13 17.73 2.94
N ASP A 38 -10.97 17.22 3.32
CA ASP A 38 -10.02 17.93 4.17
C ASP A 38 -8.54 17.68 3.83
N GLY A 39 -8.26 16.91 2.77
CA GLY A 39 -6.91 16.59 2.34
C GLY A 39 -6.22 15.53 3.20
N GLN A 40 -6.95 14.83 4.04
CA GLN A 40 -6.38 13.84 4.95
C GLN A 40 -6.83 12.42 4.61
N ILE A 41 -5.92 11.45 4.80
CA ILE A 41 -6.23 10.03 4.70
C ILE A 41 -7.01 9.63 5.96
N LYS A 42 -8.13 8.94 5.76
CA LYS A 42 -9.02 8.55 6.84
C LYS A 42 -8.57 7.25 7.52
N PRO A 43 -8.83 7.10 8.84
CA PRO A 43 -8.44 5.88 9.56
C PRO A 43 -8.96 4.59 8.95
N LYS A 44 -10.21 4.58 8.50
CA LYS A 44 -10.80 3.38 7.88
C LYS A 44 -10.10 3.00 6.58
N ALA A 45 -9.75 4.00 5.75
CA ALA A 45 -9.04 3.78 4.50
C ALA A 45 -7.62 3.25 4.78
N TYR A 46 -6.94 3.80 5.78
CA TYR A 46 -5.64 3.32 6.22
C TYR A 46 -5.70 1.87 6.67
N GLU A 47 -6.64 1.53 7.58
CA GLU A 47 -6.77 0.18 8.10
C GLU A 47 -7.09 -0.85 7.00
N ARG A 48 -7.94 -0.48 6.07
CA ARG A 48 -8.28 -1.31 4.92
C ARG A 48 -7.04 -1.59 4.05
N THR A 49 -6.26 -0.56 3.79
CA THR A 49 -5.02 -0.66 3.01
C THR A 49 -3.97 -1.48 3.74
N LEU A 50 -3.78 -1.22 5.02
CA LEU A 50 -2.85 -1.96 5.87
C LEU A 50 -3.16 -3.45 5.89
N SER A 51 -4.43 -3.81 6.04
CA SER A 51 -4.87 -5.20 6.07
C SER A 51 -4.49 -5.95 4.78
N VAL A 52 -4.69 -5.31 3.63
CA VAL A 52 -4.31 -5.88 2.33
C VAL A 52 -2.80 -6.06 2.23
N ILE A 53 -2.03 -5.06 2.64
CA ILE A 53 -0.57 -5.12 2.60
C ILE A 53 -0.05 -6.24 3.50
N LYS A 54 -0.58 -6.36 4.71
CA LYS A 54 -0.19 -7.44 5.64
C LYS A 54 -0.48 -8.82 5.06
N THR A 55 -1.63 -9.00 4.44
CA THR A 55 -1.99 -10.25 3.78
C THR A 55 -1.02 -10.58 2.65
N ALA A 56 -0.70 -9.58 1.82
CA ALA A 56 0.26 -9.76 0.72
C ALA A 56 1.65 -10.12 1.23
N LEU A 57 2.12 -9.44 2.28
CA LEU A 57 3.43 -9.73 2.87
C LEU A 57 3.50 -11.12 3.47
N ALA A 58 2.41 -11.60 4.07
CA ALA A 58 2.35 -12.94 4.65
C ALA A 58 2.46 -14.04 3.58
N GLU A 59 1.99 -13.78 2.37
CA GLU A 59 2.09 -14.70 1.25
C GLU A 59 3.46 -14.69 0.58
N LEU A 60 4.26 -13.67 0.87
CA LEU A 60 5.56 -13.50 0.25
C LEU A 60 6.67 -14.10 1.10
N GLU A 61 7.32 -15.10 0.54
CA GLU A 61 8.62 -15.57 1.02
C GLU A 61 9.72 -14.85 0.24
N SER A 62 9.65 -13.53 0.20
CA SER A 62 10.53 -12.75 -0.64
C SER A 62 11.63 -12.08 0.14
N GLU A 63 12.85 -12.13 -0.40
CA GLU A 63 14.03 -11.51 0.16
C GLU A 63 14.12 -10.01 -0.14
N ALA A 64 13.45 -9.56 -1.20
CA ALA A 64 13.51 -8.17 -1.62
C ALA A 64 12.12 -7.67 -1.97
N ILE A 65 11.59 -6.80 -1.12
CA ILE A 65 10.28 -6.18 -1.31
C ILE A 65 10.48 -4.67 -1.35
N LEU A 66 9.98 -4.06 -2.42
CA LEU A 66 9.94 -2.61 -2.53
C LEU A 66 8.49 -2.14 -2.37
N ILE A 67 8.27 -1.22 -1.45
CA ILE A 67 6.96 -0.61 -1.25
C ILE A 67 7.04 0.84 -1.74
N THR A 68 6.16 1.19 -2.68
CA THR A 68 6.07 2.54 -3.23
C THR A 68 4.71 3.14 -2.93
N ALA A 69 4.65 4.45 -2.83
CA ALA A 69 3.41 5.16 -2.60
C ALA A 69 3.29 6.31 -3.60
N THR A 70 2.10 6.47 -4.14
CA THR A 70 1.83 7.50 -5.13
C THR A 70 0.82 8.55 -4.61
N SER A 71 0.08 9.17 -5.50
CA SER A 71 -0.67 10.42 -5.32
C SER A 71 -1.30 10.66 -3.95
N ALA A 72 -2.19 9.79 -3.48
CA ALA A 72 -2.96 10.06 -2.27
C ALA A 72 -2.05 10.24 -1.04
N LEU A 73 -1.10 9.33 -0.88
CA LEU A 73 -0.20 9.39 0.28
C LEU A 73 0.77 10.55 0.18
N ARG A 74 1.31 10.84 -1.01
CA ARG A 74 2.24 11.95 -1.19
C ARG A 74 1.60 13.32 -0.99
N GLU A 75 0.32 13.45 -1.35
CA GLU A 75 -0.40 14.72 -1.30
C GLU A 75 -1.20 14.92 -0.02
N ALA A 76 -1.38 13.89 0.79
CA ALA A 76 -2.16 13.99 2.01
C ALA A 76 -1.51 14.92 3.03
N LYS A 77 -2.31 15.74 3.69
CA LYS A 77 -1.84 16.66 4.73
C LYS A 77 -1.26 15.90 5.93
N ASN A 78 -1.78 14.72 6.23
CA ASN A 78 -1.31 13.89 7.32
C ASN A 78 -0.35 12.77 6.86
N ARG A 79 0.31 12.96 5.72
CA ARG A 79 1.19 11.93 5.12
C ARG A 79 2.29 11.45 6.06
N GLU A 80 2.90 12.35 6.82
CA GLU A 80 3.99 11.97 7.72
C GLU A 80 3.50 11.06 8.85
N ALA A 81 2.33 11.37 9.41
CA ALA A 81 1.70 10.53 10.42
C ALA A 81 1.32 9.17 9.86
N ILE A 82 0.78 9.12 8.64
CA ILE A 82 0.41 7.87 7.99
C ILE A 82 1.64 7.03 7.64
N LEU A 83 2.69 7.66 7.12
CA LEU A 83 3.95 6.96 6.85
C LEU A 83 4.55 6.37 8.14
N ALA A 84 4.54 7.14 9.22
CA ALA A 84 5.03 6.67 10.52
C ALA A 84 4.23 5.44 10.99
N ARG A 85 2.91 5.45 10.81
CA ARG A 85 2.07 4.30 11.14
C ARG A 85 2.40 3.08 10.29
N PHE A 86 2.63 3.24 8.99
CA PHE A 86 3.05 2.13 8.14
C PHE A 86 4.38 1.53 8.59
N TYR A 87 5.37 2.37 8.91
CA TYR A 87 6.64 1.89 9.44
C TYR A 87 6.45 1.10 10.74
N GLU A 88 5.63 1.60 11.63
CA GLU A 88 5.36 0.97 12.91
C GLU A 88 4.59 -0.35 12.76
N ASP A 89 3.54 -0.35 11.93
CA ASP A 89 2.62 -1.48 11.77
C ASP A 89 3.18 -2.60 10.87
N LEU A 90 4.04 -2.26 9.92
CA LEU A 90 4.63 -3.23 8.99
C LEU A 90 6.02 -3.70 9.41
N GLY A 91 6.65 -2.97 10.26
CA GLY A 91 8.01 -3.27 10.67
C GLY A 91 9.02 -2.89 9.62
#